data_aa5f1b11e2f61e88180682987312f9b8
#
_entry.id   aa5f1b11e2f61e88180682987312f9b8
#
_cell.length_a   1.000
_cell.length_b   1.000
_cell.length_c   1.000
_cell.angle_alpha   90.00
_cell.angle_beta   90.00
_cell.angle_gamma   90.00
#
_symmetry.space_group_name_H-M   'P 1'
#
loop_
_entity.id
_entity.type
_entity.pdbx_description
1 polymer ?
#
loop_
_entity_poly.entity_id
_entity_poly.type
_entity_poly.pdbx_seq_one_letter_code
_entity_poly.pdbx_strand_id
1 'polypeptide(L)'
;EAAPLESSPLESAPLAPAAEASLQADDDLPPLSRTTNILVLGSDRRPRMPNWRTDVIMIVAMDLASGQAGVISIPRDVYISPIPNHQPNRINVIDYLGEQDEPDGGGPKLLASIIEENMGIPIHHYLRFDFEGFKEVVDALGGLEITLDCPVSDYLLGEDIAIRLDPVTHRLDGKQALAYVRSRRQGGDLERSRRQQRVIWAVRDQIQRENMISKVPALYAALHDSVQTDIGLVSAIRYVRFALALQEEDVHGFVLGPPDLLTSGWRGGMSIFVADWELITEQVQTIFDRPPFMETNTVGENSAQTRCP
;
A
#
# COMPACT_ATOMS: atom_id res chain seq x y z
N GLU A 1 -44.75 -53.73 -42.68
CA GLU A 1 -45.25 -52.36 -42.98
C GLU A 1 -44.98 -51.45 -41.78
N ALA A 2 -43.87 -50.68 -41.85
CA ALA A 2 -43.46 -49.77 -40.81
C ALA A 2 -43.70 -48.33 -41.30
N ALA A 3 -44.44 -47.56 -40.51
CA ALA A 3 -44.72 -46.14 -40.77
C ALA A 3 -43.54 -45.26 -40.43
N PRO A 4 -43.27 -44.16 -41.13
CA PRO A 4 -42.13 -43.26 -40.87
C PRO A 4 -42.44 -42.29 -39.71
N LEU A 5 -41.41 -42.07 -38.89
CA LEU A 5 -41.38 -41.04 -37.83
C LEU A 5 -41.15 -39.66 -38.45
N GLU A 6 -42.08 -38.77 -38.31
CA GLU A 6 -41.95 -37.34 -38.62
C GLU A 6 -41.06 -36.63 -37.60
N SER A 7 -40.01 -36.00 -38.10
CA SER A 7 -39.11 -35.13 -37.33
C SER A 7 -39.66 -33.70 -37.34
N SER A 8 -40.08 -33.22 -36.18
CA SER A 8 -40.44 -31.79 -35.97
C SER A 8 -39.16 -30.95 -35.79
N PRO A 9 -39.08 -29.77 -36.38
CA PRO A 9 -37.92 -28.85 -36.18
C PRO A 9 -37.96 -28.23 -34.78
N LEU A 10 -36.83 -28.25 -34.07
CA LEU A 10 -36.57 -27.50 -32.86
C LEU A 10 -36.50 -26.01 -33.19
N GLU A 11 -37.54 -25.31 -32.79
CA GLU A 11 -37.60 -23.84 -32.82
C GLU A 11 -36.62 -23.27 -31.79
N SER A 12 -35.59 -22.58 -32.28
CA SER A 12 -34.59 -21.89 -31.46
C SER A 12 -35.21 -20.62 -30.86
N ALA A 13 -35.46 -20.63 -29.55
CA ALA A 13 -35.83 -19.43 -28.82
C ALA A 13 -34.66 -18.43 -28.80
N PRO A 14 -34.92 -17.12 -28.98
CA PRO A 14 -33.85 -16.11 -28.91
C PRO A 14 -33.41 -15.94 -27.45
N LEU A 15 -32.10 -16.03 -27.22
CA LEU A 15 -31.46 -15.66 -25.97
C LEU A 15 -31.67 -14.16 -25.73
N ALA A 16 -32.43 -13.86 -24.67
CA ALA A 16 -32.60 -12.49 -24.18
C ALA A 16 -31.25 -11.91 -23.70
N PRO A 17 -31.00 -10.61 -23.88
CA PRO A 17 -29.76 -9.98 -23.46
C PRO A 17 -29.76 -9.81 -21.93
N ALA A 18 -28.97 -10.64 -21.23
CA ALA A 18 -28.78 -10.57 -19.79
C ALA A 18 -27.52 -9.79 -19.38
N ALA A 19 -27.04 -8.89 -20.23
CA ALA A 19 -25.74 -8.23 -20.02
C ALA A 19 -25.79 -6.71 -19.73
N GLU A 20 -26.97 -6.06 -19.80
CA GLU A 20 -27.03 -4.60 -19.62
C GLU A 20 -27.50 -4.13 -18.23
N ALA A 21 -27.99 -5.02 -17.38
CA ALA A 21 -28.49 -4.64 -16.05
C ALA A 21 -27.43 -4.62 -14.94
N SER A 22 -26.20 -5.10 -15.19
CA SER A 22 -25.13 -5.16 -14.18
C SER A 22 -24.17 -3.96 -14.23
N LEU A 23 -24.16 -3.15 -15.29
CA LEU A 23 -23.25 -2.02 -15.45
C LEU A 23 -23.73 -0.72 -14.79
N GLN A 24 -25.02 -0.57 -14.52
CA GLN A 24 -25.57 0.65 -13.91
C GLN A 24 -25.57 0.64 -12.37
N ALA A 25 -25.38 -0.51 -11.73
CA ALA A 25 -25.37 -0.62 -10.27
C ALA A 25 -23.97 -0.35 -9.65
N ASP A 26 -22.93 -0.33 -10.46
CA ASP A 26 -21.54 -0.17 -9.99
C ASP A 26 -21.10 1.31 -9.95
N ASP A 27 -21.74 2.19 -10.71
CA ASP A 27 -21.38 3.61 -10.77
C ASP A 27 -21.80 4.41 -9.52
N ASP A 28 -22.76 3.91 -8.74
CA ASP A 28 -23.24 4.57 -7.52
C ASP A 28 -22.40 4.24 -6.27
N LEU A 29 -21.47 3.27 -6.36
CA LEU A 29 -20.59 2.93 -5.25
C LEU A 29 -19.41 3.90 -5.15
N PRO A 30 -18.93 4.22 -3.94
CA PRO A 30 -17.71 5.01 -3.77
C PRO A 30 -16.53 4.39 -4.54
N PRO A 31 -15.66 5.17 -5.18
CA PRO A 31 -14.58 4.69 -6.03
C PRO A 31 -13.73 3.58 -5.38
N LEU A 32 -13.34 3.73 -4.12
CA LEU A 32 -12.53 2.73 -3.40
C LEU A 32 -13.29 1.45 -3.00
N SER A 33 -14.60 1.39 -3.18
CA SER A 33 -15.39 0.15 -3.01
C SER A 33 -15.34 -0.73 -4.25
N ARG A 34 -14.95 -0.19 -5.41
CA ARG A 34 -14.82 -0.90 -6.69
C ARG A 34 -13.40 -1.37 -6.99
N THR A 35 -12.43 -0.96 -6.18
CA THR A 35 -11.03 -1.30 -6.34
C THR A 35 -10.65 -2.57 -5.59
N THR A 36 -9.55 -3.19 -5.99
CA THR A 36 -8.87 -4.19 -5.16
C THR A 36 -7.88 -3.49 -4.24
N ASN A 37 -8.15 -3.48 -2.94
CA ASN A 37 -7.37 -2.74 -1.95
C ASN A 37 -6.45 -3.70 -1.18
N ILE A 38 -5.16 -3.43 -1.23
CA ILE A 38 -4.11 -4.19 -0.54
C ILE A 38 -3.55 -3.33 0.58
N LEU A 39 -3.60 -3.84 1.81
CA LEU A 39 -2.98 -3.21 2.98
C LEU A 39 -1.51 -3.61 3.05
N VAL A 40 -0.61 -2.65 2.88
CA VAL A 40 0.84 -2.84 2.93
C VAL A 40 1.36 -2.39 4.28
N LEU A 41 1.98 -3.32 5.01
CA LEU A 41 2.44 -3.15 6.38
C LEU A 41 3.95 -3.39 6.49
N GLY A 42 4.65 -2.40 7.04
CA GLY A 42 6.06 -2.54 7.37
C GLY A 42 6.26 -2.44 8.89
N SER A 43 6.72 -3.51 9.51
CA SER A 43 6.88 -3.60 10.95
C SER A 43 8.35 -3.59 11.39
N ASP A 44 8.61 -3.18 12.64
CA ASP A 44 9.91 -3.31 13.28
C ASP A 44 10.07 -4.64 14.05
N ARG A 45 9.25 -5.64 13.71
CA ARG A 45 9.26 -6.96 14.31
C ARG A 45 10.65 -7.59 14.20
N ARG A 46 11.12 -8.17 15.30
CA ARG A 46 12.39 -8.88 15.36
C ARG A 46 12.24 -10.16 16.17
N PRO A 47 13.03 -11.20 15.88
CA PRO A 47 13.05 -12.41 16.71
C PRO A 47 13.30 -12.06 18.18
N ARG A 48 12.50 -12.64 19.08
CA ARG A 48 12.58 -12.45 20.55
C ARG A 48 12.16 -11.10 21.10
N MET A 49 11.65 -10.16 20.28
CA MET A 49 11.02 -8.97 20.80
C MET A 49 9.56 -9.26 21.20
N PRO A 50 9.16 -8.92 22.44
CA PRO A 50 7.81 -9.22 22.94
C PRO A 50 6.73 -8.34 22.30
N ASN A 51 7.10 -7.23 21.69
CA ASN A 51 6.21 -6.29 21.04
C ASN A 51 6.91 -5.65 19.84
N TRP A 52 6.13 -5.19 18.86
CA TRP A 52 6.62 -4.46 17.70
C TRP A 52 5.66 -3.34 17.33
N ARG A 53 6.07 -2.53 16.37
CA ARG A 53 5.27 -1.46 15.79
C ARG A 53 5.26 -1.56 14.28
N THR A 54 4.11 -1.23 13.70
CA THR A 54 3.95 -1.14 12.25
C THR A 54 4.10 0.32 11.85
N ASP A 55 5.29 0.67 11.41
CA ASP A 55 5.67 2.06 11.10
C ASP A 55 5.32 2.48 9.67
N VAL A 56 5.00 1.51 8.80
CA VAL A 56 4.48 1.71 7.45
C VAL A 56 3.07 1.13 7.40
N ILE A 57 2.10 1.98 7.09
CA ILE A 57 0.69 1.61 6.91
C ILE A 57 0.24 2.31 5.63
N MET A 58 0.08 1.54 4.56
CA MET A 58 -0.35 2.05 3.26
C MET A 58 -1.45 1.18 2.67
N ILE A 59 -2.33 1.80 1.91
CA ILE A 59 -3.34 1.12 1.11
C ILE A 59 -2.98 1.34 -0.35
N VAL A 60 -2.83 0.25 -1.09
CA VAL A 60 -2.69 0.27 -2.56
C VAL A 60 -4.04 -0.14 -3.14
N ALA A 61 -4.75 0.83 -3.68
CA ALA A 61 -6.03 0.65 -4.34
C ALA A 61 -5.83 0.49 -5.85
N MET A 62 -6.22 -0.65 -6.39
CA MET A 62 -6.09 -0.96 -7.82
C MET A 62 -7.47 -0.98 -8.47
N ASP A 63 -7.75 -0.03 -9.35
CA ASP A 63 -8.89 -0.09 -10.24
C ASP A 63 -8.50 -0.88 -11.49
N LEU A 64 -8.81 -2.17 -11.45
CA LEU A 64 -8.48 -3.10 -12.52
C LEU A 64 -9.30 -2.86 -13.80
N ALA A 65 -10.38 -2.09 -13.73
CA ALA A 65 -11.26 -1.79 -14.86
C ALA A 65 -10.81 -0.53 -15.60
N SER A 66 -10.49 0.55 -14.88
CA SER A 66 -10.02 1.81 -15.47
C SER A 66 -8.51 1.81 -15.74
N GLY A 67 -7.74 0.91 -15.13
CA GLY A 67 -6.28 0.89 -15.26
C GLY A 67 -5.60 1.97 -14.41
N GLN A 68 -6.18 2.33 -13.26
CA GLN A 68 -5.62 3.33 -12.34
C GLN A 68 -5.26 2.72 -11.00
N ALA A 69 -4.33 3.33 -10.29
CA ALA A 69 -3.96 2.93 -8.93
C ALA A 69 -3.82 4.13 -8.00
N GLY A 70 -4.25 3.96 -6.75
CA GLY A 70 -4.08 4.93 -5.68
C GLY A 70 -3.18 4.38 -4.57
N VAL A 71 -2.28 5.20 -4.03
CA VAL A 71 -1.45 4.85 -2.87
C VAL A 71 -1.74 5.81 -1.73
N ILE A 72 -2.39 5.32 -0.68
CA ILE A 72 -2.80 6.10 0.49
C ILE A 72 -1.91 5.73 1.67
N SER A 73 -1.18 6.69 2.22
CA SER A 73 -0.33 6.48 3.40
C SER A 73 -0.98 7.03 4.66
N ILE A 74 -1.05 6.20 5.71
CA ILE A 74 -1.60 6.55 7.02
C ILE A 74 -0.44 6.74 8.00
N PRO A 75 -0.29 7.94 8.61
CA PRO A 75 0.75 8.18 9.60
C PRO A 75 0.59 7.27 10.83
N ARG A 76 1.70 6.69 11.26
CA ARG A 76 1.76 5.71 12.35
C ARG A 76 1.30 6.24 13.72
N ASP A 77 1.29 7.55 13.92
CA ASP A 77 0.93 8.20 15.18
C ASP A 77 -0.56 8.61 15.24
N VAL A 78 -1.39 8.23 14.26
CA VAL A 78 -2.85 8.42 14.28
C VAL A 78 -3.43 7.67 15.48
N TYR A 79 -4.25 8.37 16.27
CA TYR A 79 -4.88 7.83 17.47
C TYR A 79 -6.22 7.19 17.14
N ILE A 80 -6.36 5.93 17.52
CA ILE A 80 -7.57 5.13 17.30
C ILE A 80 -8.32 4.93 18.61
N SER A 81 -9.61 5.24 18.57
CA SER A 81 -10.53 5.07 19.70
C SER A 81 -11.98 5.01 19.18
N PRO A 82 -12.70 3.90 19.45
CA PRO A 82 -12.27 2.72 20.20
C PRO A 82 -11.36 1.77 19.41
N ILE A 83 -10.70 0.82 20.09
CA ILE A 83 -10.11 -0.37 19.52
C ILE A 83 -10.84 -1.58 20.11
N PRO A 84 -11.40 -2.49 19.32
CA PRO A 84 -12.10 -3.68 19.83
C PRO A 84 -11.23 -4.45 20.83
N ASN A 85 -11.75 -4.73 22.01
CA ASN A 85 -11.11 -5.47 23.11
C ASN A 85 -9.81 -4.84 23.71
N HIS A 86 -9.39 -3.67 23.23
CA HIS A 86 -8.17 -3.01 23.67
C HIS A 86 -8.38 -1.57 24.11
N GLN A 87 -7.42 -1.03 24.85
CA GLN A 87 -7.39 0.39 25.17
C GLN A 87 -7.03 1.23 23.94
N PRO A 88 -7.60 2.44 23.80
CA PRO A 88 -7.25 3.34 22.72
C PRO A 88 -5.75 3.61 22.64
N ASN A 89 -5.19 3.60 21.43
CA ASN A 89 -3.76 3.72 21.18
C ASN A 89 -3.48 4.30 19.77
N ARG A 90 -2.19 4.45 19.44
CA ARG A 90 -1.77 4.78 18.08
C ARG A 90 -2.02 3.61 17.14
N ILE A 91 -2.30 3.93 15.89
CA ILE A 91 -2.57 2.93 14.84
C ILE A 91 -1.41 1.94 14.65
N ASN A 92 -0.17 2.35 14.92
CA ASN A 92 1.03 1.53 14.71
C ASN A 92 1.19 0.36 15.69
N VAL A 93 0.35 0.25 16.73
CA VAL A 93 0.35 -0.91 17.64
C VAL A 93 -0.76 -1.90 17.34
N ILE A 94 -1.71 -1.57 16.45
CA ILE A 94 -2.91 -2.36 16.21
C ILE A 94 -2.58 -3.72 15.58
N ASP A 95 -1.64 -3.74 14.64
CA ASP A 95 -1.14 -5.00 14.05
C ASP A 95 -0.59 -5.96 15.15
N TYR A 96 0.17 -5.43 16.09
CA TYR A 96 0.63 -6.21 17.24
C TYR A 96 -0.52 -6.70 18.12
N LEU A 97 -1.50 -5.85 18.43
CA LEU A 97 -2.64 -6.20 19.28
C LEU A 97 -3.50 -7.29 18.63
N GLY A 98 -3.82 -7.15 17.36
CA GLY A 98 -4.59 -8.17 16.63
C GLY A 98 -3.86 -9.51 16.54
N GLU A 99 -2.53 -9.50 16.43
CA GLU A 99 -1.72 -10.72 16.44
C GLU A 99 -1.67 -11.40 17.82
N GLN A 100 -1.87 -10.65 18.90
CA GLN A 100 -2.03 -11.23 20.25
C GLN A 100 -3.40 -11.89 20.42
N ASP A 101 -4.44 -11.34 19.80
CA ASP A 101 -5.80 -11.88 19.87
C ASP A 101 -5.96 -13.13 19.00
N GLU A 102 -5.45 -13.07 17.76
CA GLU A 102 -5.52 -14.16 16.78
C GLU A 102 -4.16 -14.26 16.08
N PRO A 103 -3.30 -15.23 16.47
CA PRO A 103 -2.01 -15.46 15.81
C PRO A 103 -2.17 -15.78 14.32
N ASP A 104 -1.15 -15.46 13.53
CA ASP A 104 -1.05 -15.75 12.11
C ASP A 104 -2.09 -15.02 11.22
N GLY A 105 -2.20 -13.70 11.43
CA GLY A 105 -2.98 -12.81 10.55
C GLY A 105 -4.04 -11.96 11.24
N GLY A 106 -4.22 -12.11 12.55
CA GLY A 106 -5.15 -11.27 13.31
C GLY A 106 -4.74 -9.80 13.32
N GLY A 107 -3.44 -9.52 13.25
CA GLY A 107 -2.93 -8.15 13.16
C GLY A 107 -3.43 -7.39 11.93
N PRO A 108 -3.13 -7.85 10.72
CA PRO A 108 -3.67 -7.24 9.50
C PRO A 108 -5.19 -7.19 9.46
N LYS A 109 -5.88 -8.22 9.98
CA LYS A 109 -7.34 -8.30 10.04
C LYS A 109 -7.95 -7.22 10.95
N LEU A 110 -7.42 -7.04 12.16
CA LEU A 110 -7.87 -5.99 13.08
C LEU A 110 -7.61 -4.60 12.48
N LEU A 111 -6.44 -4.39 11.89
CA LEU A 111 -6.11 -3.11 11.27
C LEU A 111 -7.00 -2.82 10.05
N ALA A 112 -7.29 -3.83 9.23
CA ALA A 112 -8.20 -3.73 8.10
C ALA A 112 -9.61 -3.32 8.55
N SER A 113 -10.16 -3.95 9.60
CA SER A 113 -11.48 -3.60 10.13
C SER A 113 -11.55 -2.16 10.63
N ILE A 114 -10.49 -1.66 11.27
CA ILE A 114 -10.40 -0.27 11.74
C ILE A 114 -10.33 0.72 10.57
N ILE A 115 -9.60 0.38 9.51
CA ILE A 115 -9.53 1.20 8.30
C ILE A 115 -10.90 1.24 7.61
N GLU A 116 -11.56 0.10 7.47
CA GLU A 116 -12.89 0.01 6.87
C GLU A 116 -13.94 0.79 7.68
N GLU A 117 -13.94 0.66 9.00
CA GLU A 117 -14.86 1.38 9.89
C GLU A 117 -14.66 2.90 9.84
N ASN A 118 -13.41 3.39 9.82
CA ASN A 118 -13.12 4.82 9.92
C ASN A 118 -12.98 5.53 8.58
N MET A 119 -12.62 4.84 7.50
CA MET A 119 -12.32 5.44 6.18
C MET A 119 -13.25 4.94 5.07
N GLY A 120 -14.09 3.93 5.35
CA GLY A 120 -14.99 3.33 4.36
C GLY A 120 -14.25 2.62 3.22
N ILE A 121 -13.00 2.17 3.45
CA ILE A 121 -12.17 1.50 2.44
C ILE A 121 -12.14 0.00 2.76
N PRO A 122 -12.82 -0.88 1.98
CA PRO A 122 -12.73 -2.31 2.17
C PRO A 122 -11.32 -2.81 1.87
N ILE A 123 -10.75 -3.61 2.74
CA ILE A 123 -9.43 -4.20 2.55
C ILE A 123 -9.60 -5.66 2.11
N HIS A 124 -9.05 -5.99 0.94
CA HIS A 124 -9.22 -7.31 0.32
C HIS A 124 -8.06 -8.25 0.60
N HIS A 125 -6.85 -7.69 0.70
CA HIS A 125 -5.63 -8.44 0.93
C HIS A 125 -4.65 -7.64 1.78
N TYR A 126 -3.65 -8.34 2.34
CA TYR A 126 -2.54 -7.68 3.00
C TYR A 126 -1.18 -8.19 2.53
N LEU A 127 -0.17 -7.35 2.71
CA LEU A 127 1.24 -7.64 2.52
C LEU A 127 1.99 -7.10 3.73
N ARG A 128 2.56 -7.96 4.57
CA ARG A 128 3.29 -7.59 5.77
C ARG A 128 4.72 -8.09 5.70
N PHE A 129 5.66 -7.20 5.97
CA PHE A 129 7.08 -7.51 6.05
C PHE A 129 7.73 -6.79 7.23
N ASP A 130 8.80 -7.36 7.74
CA ASP A 130 9.71 -6.74 8.68
C ASP A 130 10.96 -6.19 7.97
N PHE A 131 11.95 -5.71 8.74
CA PHE A 131 13.15 -5.13 8.16
C PHE A 131 14.00 -6.12 7.37
N GLU A 132 14.06 -7.38 7.83
CA GLU A 132 14.82 -8.41 7.10
C GLU A 132 14.09 -8.77 5.80
N GLY A 133 12.79 -9.03 5.86
CA GLY A 133 11.99 -9.32 4.68
C GLY A 133 12.03 -8.20 3.65
N PHE A 134 11.98 -6.92 4.08
CA PHE A 134 12.15 -5.81 3.16
C PHE A 134 13.52 -5.83 2.44
N LYS A 135 14.62 -6.06 3.18
CA LYS A 135 15.96 -6.14 2.58
C LYS A 135 16.06 -7.30 1.59
N GLU A 136 15.54 -8.46 1.96
CA GLU A 136 15.54 -9.64 1.09
C GLU A 136 14.75 -9.43 -0.20
N VAL A 137 13.58 -8.75 -0.13
CA VAL A 137 12.82 -8.38 -1.34
C VAL A 137 13.67 -7.48 -2.25
N VAL A 138 14.27 -6.42 -1.71
CA VAL A 138 15.09 -5.50 -2.49
C VAL A 138 16.30 -6.20 -3.12
N ASP A 139 16.99 -7.02 -2.35
CA ASP A 139 18.18 -7.76 -2.82
C ASP A 139 17.80 -8.82 -3.87
N ALA A 140 16.66 -9.50 -3.72
CA ALA A 140 16.14 -10.44 -4.70
C ALA A 140 15.78 -9.78 -6.05
N LEU A 141 15.39 -8.50 -6.01
CA LEU A 141 15.18 -7.67 -7.21
C LEU A 141 16.50 -7.15 -7.81
N GLY A 142 17.64 -7.39 -7.17
CA GLY A 142 18.95 -6.90 -7.57
C GLY A 142 19.19 -5.43 -7.22
N GLY A 143 18.48 -4.89 -6.23
CA GLY A 143 18.51 -3.50 -5.80
C GLY A 143 17.44 -2.64 -6.47
N LEU A 144 17.25 -1.41 -5.97
CA LEU A 144 16.28 -0.45 -6.49
C LEU A 144 16.99 0.80 -7.01
N GLU A 145 16.63 1.25 -8.19
CA GLU A 145 17.07 2.56 -8.70
C GLU A 145 16.11 3.65 -8.23
N ILE A 146 16.66 4.64 -7.53
CA ILE A 146 15.91 5.77 -6.99
C ILE A 146 16.64 7.06 -7.39
N THR A 147 15.92 7.93 -8.07
CA THR A 147 16.40 9.29 -8.39
C THR A 147 16.02 10.23 -7.26
N LEU A 148 16.97 10.99 -6.78
CA LEU A 148 16.79 11.96 -5.70
C LEU A 148 16.92 13.38 -6.24
N ASP A 149 15.99 14.25 -5.84
CA ASP A 149 16.05 15.69 -6.11
C ASP A 149 16.81 16.45 -5.02
N CYS A 150 16.85 15.88 -3.81
CA CYS A 150 17.56 16.42 -2.65
C CYS A 150 18.47 15.38 -1.99
N PRO A 151 19.59 15.81 -1.38
CA PRO A 151 20.48 14.89 -0.69
C PRO A 151 19.76 14.26 0.52
N VAL A 152 20.02 12.99 0.77
CA VAL A 152 19.54 12.28 1.97
C VAL A 152 20.74 11.85 2.80
N SER A 153 20.80 12.29 4.05
CA SER A 153 21.87 11.91 4.97
C SER A 153 21.28 11.59 6.34
N ASP A 154 21.46 10.37 6.80
CA ASP A 154 20.99 9.92 8.11
C ASP A 154 21.89 8.83 8.68
N TYR A 155 21.83 8.64 10.00
CA TYR A 155 22.44 7.53 10.70
C TYR A 155 21.38 6.82 11.54
N LEU A 156 21.07 5.58 11.17
CA LEU A 156 20.06 4.79 11.85
C LEU A 156 20.66 4.07 13.06
N LEU A 157 20.45 4.66 14.23
CA LEU A 157 20.77 4.03 15.50
C LEU A 157 20.04 2.71 15.65
N GLY A 158 20.74 1.65 16.04
CA GLY A 158 20.21 0.31 16.24
C GLY A 158 20.33 -0.62 15.04
N GLU A 159 20.59 -0.11 13.84
CA GLU A 159 20.94 -0.89 12.65
C GLU A 159 22.41 -0.70 12.24
N ASP A 160 23.08 0.30 12.83
CA ASP A 160 24.44 0.72 12.46
C ASP A 160 24.58 1.01 10.95
N ILE A 161 23.57 1.67 10.39
CA ILE A 161 23.56 2.03 8.97
C ILE A 161 23.68 3.55 8.82
N ALA A 162 24.75 3.99 8.19
CA ALA A 162 24.88 5.36 7.70
C ALA A 162 24.44 5.42 6.24
N ILE A 163 23.61 6.40 5.90
CA ILE A 163 23.23 6.68 4.52
C ILE A 163 23.63 8.11 4.17
N ARG A 164 24.27 8.27 3.02
CA ARG A 164 24.56 9.57 2.41
C ARG A 164 24.38 9.44 0.90
N LEU A 165 23.31 10.04 0.40
CA LEU A 165 22.94 10.02 -1.00
C LEU A 165 22.87 11.45 -1.51
N ASP A 166 23.57 11.73 -2.58
CA ASP A 166 23.54 13.00 -3.29
C ASP A 166 22.30 13.06 -4.22
N PRO A 167 21.89 14.25 -4.73
CA PRO A 167 20.72 14.39 -5.59
C PRO A 167 21.01 13.90 -7.04
N VAL A 168 21.12 12.59 -7.18
CA VAL A 168 21.32 11.86 -8.45
C VAL A 168 20.60 10.51 -8.36
N THR A 169 20.62 9.75 -9.44
CA THR A 169 20.11 8.37 -9.42
C THR A 169 21.09 7.44 -8.69
N HIS A 170 20.58 6.69 -7.74
CA HIS A 170 21.31 5.67 -6.98
C HIS A 170 20.69 4.31 -7.18
N ARG A 171 21.51 3.27 -7.24
CA ARG A 171 21.08 1.87 -7.09
C ARG A 171 21.31 1.45 -5.64
N LEU A 172 20.22 1.28 -4.89
CA LEU A 172 20.24 0.96 -3.48
C LEU A 172 20.09 -0.55 -3.27
N ASP A 173 20.98 -1.15 -2.49
CA ASP A 173 20.79 -2.50 -1.95
C ASP A 173 19.73 -2.50 -0.82
N GLY A 174 19.39 -3.69 -0.28
CA GLY A 174 18.36 -3.81 0.77
C GLY A 174 18.65 -2.98 2.02
N LYS A 175 19.93 -2.88 2.44
CA LYS A 175 20.32 -2.07 3.60
C LYS A 175 20.19 -0.57 3.32
N GLN A 176 20.63 -0.14 2.17
CA GLN A 176 20.55 1.26 1.75
C GLN A 176 19.10 1.69 1.54
N ALA A 177 18.29 0.85 0.90
CA ALA A 177 16.85 1.08 0.71
C ALA A 177 16.11 1.15 2.05
N LEU A 178 16.43 0.26 3.01
CA LEU A 178 15.87 0.32 4.36
C LEU A 178 16.24 1.63 5.07
N ALA A 179 17.49 2.06 4.97
CA ALA A 179 17.94 3.33 5.54
C ALA A 179 17.19 4.51 4.89
N TYR A 180 17.02 4.48 3.58
CA TYR A 180 16.29 5.51 2.83
C TYR A 180 14.84 5.66 3.29
N VAL A 181 14.07 4.56 3.38
CA VAL A 181 12.65 4.60 3.79
C VAL A 181 12.44 4.88 5.28
N ARG A 182 13.49 4.76 6.10
CA ARG A 182 13.42 5.03 7.54
C ARG A 182 13.93 6.41 7.92
N SER A 183 14.69 7.08 7.05
CA SER A 183 15.27 8.39 7.31
C SER A 183 14.19 9.44 7.62
N ARG A 184 14.43 10.27 8.66
CA ARG A 184 13.54 11.35 9.10
C ARG A 184 14.25 12.70 9.20
N ARG A 185 15.57 12.71 9.02
CA ARG A 185 16.39 13.90 9.26
C ARG A 185 16.02 15.07 8.37
N GLN A 186 15.54 14.78 7.16
CA GLN A 186 15.10 15.79 6.21
C GLN A 186 13.57 15.63 6.00
N GLY A 187 12.79 16.61 6.46
CA GLY A 187 11.34 16.67 6.21
C GLY A 187 10.43 15.86 7.13
N GLY A 188 10.99 15.18 8.15
CA GLY A 188 10.18 14.50 9.19
C GLY A 188 9.41 13.27 8.69
N ASP A 189 8.24 13.03 9.32
CA ASP A 189 7.45 11.81 9.09
C ASP A 189 6.70 11.83 7.75
N LEU A 190 6.29 12.98 7.28
CA LEU A 190 5.60 13.15 5.99
C LEU A 190 6.53 12.80 4.82
N GLU A 191 7.78 13.33 4.84
CA GLU A 191 8.78 13.00 3.83
C GLU A 191 9.20 11.53 3.87
N ARG A 192 9.19 10.91 5.06
CA ARG A 192 9.38 9.47 5.17
C ARG A 192 8.27 8.70 4.44
N SER A 193 7.01 9.07 4.62
CA SER A 193 5.89 8.44 3.92
C SER A 193 6.00 8.59 2.40
N ARG A 194 6.41 9.73 1.90
CA ARG A 194 6.68 9.95 0.46
C ARG A 194 7.80 9.06 -0.05
N ARG A 195 8.91 8.92 0.71
CA ARG A 195 10.00 8.00 0.33
C ARG A 195 9.54 6.54 0.28
N GLN A 196 8.66 6.14 1.19
CA GLN A 196 8.06 4.80 1.18
C GLN A 196 7.21 4.56 -0.07
N GLN A 197 6.42 5.55 -0.48
CA GLN A 197 5.67 5.49 -1.73
C GLN A 197 6.59 5.40 -2.96
N ARG A 198 7.66 6.21 -3.02
CA ARG A 198 8.67 6.14 -4.10
C ARG A 198 9.30 4.75 -4.24
N VAL A 199 9.51 4.05 -3.14
CA VAL A 199 10.05 2.68 -3.16
C VAL A 199 9.08 1.71 -3.80
N ILE A 200 7.76 1.84 -3.59
CA ILE A 200 6.77 1.01 -4.28
C ILE A 200 6.89 1.18 -5.80
N TRP A 201 7.02 2.42 -6.26
CA TRP A 201 7.22 2.71 -7.68
C TRP A 201 8.54 2.14 -8.19
N ALA A 202 9.64 2.33 -7.45
CA ALA A 202 10.94 1.80 -7.81
C ALA A 202 10.97 0.25 -7.89
N VAL A 203 10.20 -0.45 -7.04
CA VAL A 203 10.00 -1.90 -7.14
C VAL A 203 9.32 -2.27 -8.46
N ARG A 204 8.24 -1.58 -8.81
CA ARG A 204 7.54 -1.77 -10.10
C ARG A 204 8.49 -1.57 -11.27
N ASP A 205 9.24 -0.48 -11.29
CA ASP A 205 10.18 -0.15 -12.36
C ASP A 205 11.32 -1.16 -12.47
N GLN A 206 11.81 -1.66 -11.34
CA GLN A 206 12.85 -2.68 -11.32
C GLN A 206 12.34 -4.00 -11.92
N ILE A 207 11.12 -4.43 -11.57
CA ILE A 207 10.49 -5.63 -12.14
C ILE A 207 10.31 -5.49 -13.66
N GLN A 208 9.89 -4.30 -14.13
CA GLN A 208 9.72 -4.01 -15.55
C GLN A 208 11.05 -4.00 -16.29
N ARG A 209 12.04 -3.29 -15.78
CA ARG A 209 13.37 -3.08 -16.38
C ARG A 209 14.12 -4.38 -16.56
N GLU A 210 14.09 -5.25 -15.55
CA GLU A 210 14.75 -6.56 -15.57
C GLU A 210 13.88 -7.68 -16.20
N ASN A 211 12.70 -7.32 -16.73
CA ASN A 211 11.74 -8.27 -17.32
C ASN A 211 11.46 -9.48 -16.39
N MET A 212 11.27 -9.19 -15.08
CA MET A 212 11.21 -10.22 -14.04
C MET A 212 9.85 -10.90 -13.93
N ILE A 213 8.86 -10.59 -14.78
CA ILE A 213 7.52 -11.16 -14.68
C ILE A 213 7.53 -12.70 -14.72
N SER A 214 8.40 -13.29 -15.54
CA SER A 214 8.58 -14.75 -15.60
C SER A 214 9.22 -15.34 -14.34
N LYS A 215 9.89 -14.52 -13.54
CA LYS A 215 10.55 -14.88 -12.27
C LYS A 215 9.63 -14.72 -11.05
N VAL A 216 8.45 -14.09 -11.21
CA VAL A 216 7.50 -13.87 -10.09
C VAL A 216 7.18 -15.14 -9.32
N PRO A 217 6.92 -16.31 -9.94
CA PRO A 217 6.69 -17.55 -9.18
C PRO A 217 7.88 -17.97 -8.31
N ALA A 218 9.09 -17.84 -8.83
CA ALA A 218 10.31 -18.17 -8.08
C ALA A 218 10.58 -17.18 -6.94
N LEU A 219 10.38 -15.88 -7.19
CA LEU A 219 10.46 -14.82 -6.17
C LEU A 219 9.42 -15.02 -5.07
N TYR A 220 8.18 -15.32 -5.45
CA TYR A 220 7.09 -15.61 -4.51
C TYR A 220 7.46 -16.77 -3.57
N ALA A 221 7.98 -17.88 -4.13
CA ALA A 221 8.40 -19.03 -3.35
C ALA A 221 9.62 -18.71 -2.45
N ALA A 222 10.58 -17.93 -2.94
CA ALA A 222 11.79 -17.58 -2.19
C ALA A 222 11.53 -16.60 -1.03
N LEU A 223 10.52 -15.72 -1.18
CA LEU A 223 10.20 -14.69 -0.20
C LEU A 223 9.03 -15.07 0.73
N HIS A 224 8.49 -16.28 0.60
CA HIS A 224 7.33 -16.75 1.35
C HIS A 224 7.52 -16.66 2.89
N ASP A 225 8.73 -16.92 3.37
CA ASP A 225 9.04 -16.88 4.81
C ASP A 225 9.37 -15.45 5.30
N SER A 226 9.69 -14.54 4.38
CA SER A 226 10.11 -13.16 4.67
C SER A 226 8.96 -12.15 4.53
N VAL A 227 7.91 -12.52 3.79
CA VAL A 227 6.74 -11.69 3.50
C VAL A 227 5.47 -12.46 3.84
N GLN A 228 4.71 -11.95 4.79
CA GLN A 228 3.42 -12.54 5.17
C GLN A 228 2.30 -11.92 4.34
N THR A 229 1.48 -12.75 3.69
CA THR A 229 0.39 -12.30 2.84
C THR A 229 -0.68 -13.39 2.67
N ASP A 230 -1.91 -12.98 2.43
CA ASP A 230 -3.03 -13.82 2.00
C ASP A 230 -3.19 -13.85 0.47
N ILE A 231 -2.32 -13.13 -0.27
CA ILE A 231 -2.35 -13.09 -1.74
C ILE A 231 -1.77 -14.38 -2.28
N GLY A 232 -2.60 -15.21 -2.91
CA GLY A 232 -2.12 -16.41 -3.61
C GLY A 232 -1.32 -16.08 -4.87
N LEU A 233 -0.46 -17.01 -5.33
CA LEU A 233 0.44 -16.83 -6.47
C LEU A 233 -0.27 -16.35 -7.75
N VAL A 234 -1.46 -16.85 -8.06
CA VAL A 234 -2.22 -16.45 -9.27
C VAL A 234 -2.62 -14.99 -9.20
N SER A 235 -3.13 -14.55 -8.04
CA SER A 235 -3.47 -13.14 -7.78
C SER A 235 -2.23 -12.26 -7.80
N ALA A 236 -1.12 -12.71 -7.21
CA ALA A 236 0.16 -11.99 -7.23
C ALA A 236 0.64 -11.72 -8.67
N ILE A 237 0.59 -12.74 -9.56
CA ILE A 237 0.94 -12.57 -10.99
C ILE A 237 -0.01 -11.56 -11.66
N ARG A 238 -1.32 -11.64 -11.37
CA ARG A 238 -2.30 -10.70 -11.93
C ARG A 238 -2.02 -9.26 -11.49
N TYR A 239 -1.75 -9.04 -10.21
CA TYR A 239 -1.48 -7.70 -9.66
C TYR A 239 -0.14 -7.14 -10.16
N VAL A 240 0.89 -7.97 -10.27
CA VAL A 240 2.17 -7.55 -10.87
C VAL A 240 1.97 -7.15 -12.35
N ARG A 241 1.21 -7.93 -13.13
CA ARG A 241 0.91 -7.57 -14.53
C ARG A 241 0.16 -6.25 -14.64
N PHE A 242 -0.82 -6.04 -13.77
CA PHE A 242 -1.56 -4.77 -13.70
C PHE A 242 -0.59 -3.62 -13.37
N ALA A 243 0.21 -3.74 -12.32
CA ALA A 243 1.18 -2.71 -11.93
C ALA A 243 2.18 -2.37 -13.04
N LEU A 244 2.62 -3.36 -13.83
CA LEU A 244 3.53 -3.15 -14.96
C LEU A 244 2.88 -2.46 -16.16
N ALA A 245 1.56 -2.51 -16.28
CA ALA A 245 0.82 -1.84 -17.35
C ALA A 245 0.57 -0.35 -17.05
N LEU A 246 0.61 0.06 -15.77
CA LEU A 246 0.39 1.45 -15.35
C LEU A 246 1.48 2.37 -15.93
N GLN A 247 1.08 3.58 -16.32
CA GLN A 247 1.99 4.68 -16.58
C GLN A 247 2.08 5.59 -15.35
N GLU A 248 2.96 6.58 -15.35
CA GLU A 248 3.10 7.51 -14.22
C GLU A 248 1.82 8.31 -13.96
N GLU A 249 1.11 8.71 -15.02
CA GLU A 249 -0.17 9.41 -14.97
C GLU A 249 -1.32 8.59 -14.39
N ASP A 250 -1.22 7.26 -14.38
CA ASP A 250 -2.26 6.36 -13.88
C ASP A 250 -2.16 6.10 -12.37
N VAL A 251 -1.09 6.60 -11.72
CA VAL A 251 -0.85 6.34 -10.29
C VAL A 251 -0.94 7.61 -9.48
N HIS A 252 -1.84 7.60 -8.50
CA HIS A 252 -2.14 8.75 -7.66
C HIS A 252 -1.67 8.51 -6.22
N GLY A 253 -1.10 9.52 -5.58
CA GLY A 253 -0.56 9.44 -4.23
C GLY A 253 -1.31 10.32 -3.23
N PHE A 254 -1.54 9.80 -2.03
CA PHE A 254 -2.10 10.55 -0.94
C PHE A 254 -1.44 10.20 0.39
N VAL A 255 -0.96 11.19 1.10
CA VAL A 255 -0.44 11.03 2.47
C VAL A 255 -1.35 11.82 3.40
N LEU A 256 -1.99 11.15 4.36
CA LEU A 256 -2.77 11.83 5.39
C LEU A 256 -1.83 12.72 6.22
N GLY A 257 -2.16 13.99 6.36
CA GLY A 257 -1.29 14.93 7.04
C GLY A 257 -2.01 16.13 7.65
N PRO A 258 -1.35 16.82 8.58
CA PRO A 258 -1.83 18.09 9.11
C PRO A 258 -1.70 19.21 8.04
N PRO A 259 -2.42 20.36 8.20
CA PRO A 259 -3.29 20.65 9.36
C PRO A 259 -4.73 20.18 9.21
N ASP A 260 -5.18 19.89 7.97
CA ASP A 260 -6.62 19.75 7.68
C ASP A 260 -7.19 18.41 8.12
N LEU A 261 -6.49 17.32 7.80
CA LEU A 261 -6.95 15.95 8.07
C LEU A 261 -6.54 15.44 9.45
N LEU A 262 -5.44 15.94 9.97
CA LEU A 262 -4.84 15.49 11.22
C LEU A 262 -4.48 16.66 12.11
N THR A 263 -4.91 16.61 13.37
CA THR A 263 -4.54 17.61 14.39
C THR A 263 -3.56 16.97 15.38
N SER A 264 -2.45 17.67 15.65
CA SER A 264 -1.47 17.23 16.66
C SER A 264 -2.05 17.31 18.06
N GLY A 265 -1.82 16.29 18.88
CA GLY A 265 -2.32 16.21 20.25
C GLY A 265 -1.42 15.39 21.18
N TRP A 266 -1.84 15.30 22.45
CA TRP A 266 -1.17 14.50 23.49
C TRP A 266 -2.20 13.64 24.23
N ARG A 267 -1.91 12.35 24.40
CA ARG A 267 -2.72 11.43 25.19
C ARG A 267 -1.80 10.47 25.97
N GLY A 268 -1.98 10.37 27.28
CA GLY A 268 -1.19 9.45 28.11
C GLY A 268 0.33 9.63 27.99
N GLY A 269 0.83 10.85 27.78
CA GLY A 269 2.25 11.14 27.59
C GLY A 269 2.78 10.85 26.16
N MET A 270 1.91 10.43 25.23
CA MET A 270 2.25 10.18 23.83
C MET A 270 1.85 11.37 22.94
N SER A 271 2.74 11.76 22.03
CA SER A 271 2.36 12.61 20.89
C SER A 271 1.53 11.80 19.93
N ILE A 272 0.38 12.32 19.51
CA ILE A 272 -0.57 11.64 18.62
C ILE A 272 -1.05 12.60 17.54
N PHE A 273 -1.65 12.01 16.48
CA PHE A 273 -2.54 12.72 15.58
C PHE A 273 -3.99 12.31 15.84
N VAL A 274 -4.85 13.30 16.00
CA VAL A 274 -6.30 13.11 16.01
C VAL A 274 -6.81 13.32 14.60
N ALA A 275 -7.48 12.32 14.07
CA ALA A 275 -7.98 12.31 12.69
C ALA A 275 -9.39 12.90 12.62
N ASP A 276 -9.66 13.68 11.58
CA ASP A 276 -11.00 14.02 11.13
C ASP A 276 -11.46 12.95 10.13
N TRP A 277 -12.10 11.90 10.64
CA TRP A 277 -12.48 10.75 9.84
C TRP A 277 -13.52 11.06 8.78
N GLU A 278 -14.42 12.03 9.02
CA GLU A 278 -15.43 12.44 8.04
C GLU A 278 -14.75 13.08 6.83
N LEU A 279 -13.87 14.03 7.07
CA LEU A 279 -13.10 14.70 6.01
C LEU A 279 -12.12 13.74 5.32
N ILE A 280 -11.48 12.84 6.07
CA ILE A 280 -10.59 11.82 5.49
C ILE A 280 -11.36 10.91 4.55
N THR A 281 -12.55 10.42 4.97
CA THR A 281 -13.38 9.53 4.13
C THR A 281 -13.77 10.22 2.82
N GLU A 282 -14.17 11.50 2.85
CA GLU A 282 -14.44 12.27 1.65
C GLU A 282 -13.20 12.39 0.75
N GLN A 283 -12.07 12.76 1.34
CA GLN A 283 -10.84 13.03 0.58
C GLN A 283 -10.19 11.77 -0.03
N VAL A 284 -10.29 10.60 0.61
CA VAL A 284 -9.73 9.37 0.05
C VAL A 284 -10.53 8.86 -1.15
N GLN A 285 -11.85 9.10 -1.19
CA GLN A 285 -12.68 8.72 -2.33
C GLN A 285 -12.35 9.50 -3.61
N THR A 286 -11.68 10.65 -3.50
CA THR A 286 -11.21 11.45 -4.64
C THR A 286 -9.77 11.11 -5.06
N ILE A 287 -9.25 9.94 -4.67
CA ILE A 287 -7.84 9.57 -4.91
C ILE A 287 -7.48 9.63 -6.39
N PHE A 288 -8.36 9.19 -7.29
CA PHE A 288 -8.13 9.14 -8.73
C PHE A 288 -8.28 10.52 -9.44
N ASP A 289 -8.84 11.52 -8.74
CA ASP A 289 -8.94 12.90 -9.23
C ASP A 289 -7.70 13.73 -8.85
N ARG A 290 -6.79 13.15 -8.08
CA ARG A 290 -5.57 13.83 -7.62
C ARG A 290 -4.51 13.86 -8.71
N PRO A 291 -3.56 14.80 -8.65
CA PRO A 291 -2.40 14.79 -9.53
C PRO A 291 -1.66 13.44 -9.47
N PRO A 292 -0.97 13.06 -10.55
CA PRO A 292 -0.13 11.88 -10.55
C PRO A 292 0.83 11.82 -9.37
N PHE A 293 1.04 10.63 -8.86
CA PHE A 293 1.87 10.35 -7.69
C PHE A 293 3.27 10.96 -7.79
N MET A 294 3.92 10.88 -8.95
CA MET A 294 5.27 11.42 -9.14
C MET A 294 5.29 12.94 -9.08
N GLU A 295 4.22 13.62 -9.51
CA GLU A 295 4.09 15.07 -9.37
C GLU A 295 3.94 15.49 -7.91
N THR A 296 3.19 14.73 -7.11
CA THR A 296 2.94 15.04 -5.69
C THR A 296 4.09 14.63 -4.76
N ASN A 297 4.98 13.74 -5.20
CA ASN A 297 6.11 13.26 -4.40
C ASN A 297 7.45 13.88 -4.80
N THR A 298 7.49 14.74 -5.80
CA THR A 298 8.67 15.56 -6.09
C THR A 298 8.85 16.63 -5.02
N VAL A 299 10.11 16.90 -4.70
CA VAL A 299 10.45 17.96 -3.75
C VAL A 299 10.05 19.31 -4.34
N GLY A 300 9.14 20.02 -3.70
CA GLY A 300 8.79 21.39 -4.07
C GLY A 300 7.34 21.63 -4.48
N GLU A 301 6.55 20.61 -4.82
CA GLU A 301 5.22 20.84 -5.41
C GLU A 301 4.12 21.18 -4.41
N ASN A 302 4.23 20.76 -3.15
CA ASN A 302 3.27 21.09 -2.08
C ASN A 302 3.86 21.90 -0.92
N SER A 303 5.09 22.35 -1.04
CA SER A 303 5.65 23.30 -0.11
C SER A 303 6.06 24.55 -0.88
N ALA A 304 5.76 25.71 -0.34
CA ALA A 304 6.42 26.97 -0.69
C ALA A 304 7.97 26.90 -0.51
N GLN A 305 8.53 25.69 -0.36
CA GLN A 305 9.93 25.38 -0.21
C GLN A 305 10.54 25.09 -1.58
N THR A 306 11.04 26.13 -2.21
CA THR A 306 11.92 26.06 -3.39
C THR A 306 13.33 25.53 -3.04
N ARG A 307 13.55 24.98 -1.85
CA ARG A 307 14.83 24.46 -1.36
C ARG A 307 14.66 23.11 -0.67
N CYS A 308 15.65 22.26 -0.84
CA CYS A 308 15.76 21.00 -0.12
C CYS A 308 15.65 21.21 1.40
N PRO A 309 14.87 20.39 2.14
CA PRO A 309 14.71 20.50 3.58
C PRO A 309 16.01 20.26 4.34
#